data_ba39865f21dff9900d5d915f608a5026
#
_entry.id   ba39865f21dff9900d5d915f608a5026
#
_cell.length_a   1.000
_cell.length_b   1.000
_cell.length_c   1.000
_cell.angle_alpha   90.00
_cell.angle_beta   90.00
_cell.angle_gamma   90.00
#
_symmetry.space_group_name_H-M   'P 1'
#
loop_
_entity.id
_entity.type
_entity.pdbx_description
1 polymer ?
#
loop_
_entity_poly.entity_id
_entity_poly.type
_entity_poly.pdbx_seq_one_letter_code
_entity_poly.pdbx_strand_id
1 'polypeptide(L)'
;MPVVAADPKRGHLRSVLERRRGYELLGDMDGDSICRYSGGVLRDLISLARDAAVEAYIAGHDSVTSQDIENVAQQLGTGYLRGLGPEEIKILHHLEKSKSFDVSQAANVELLVTRRVLEYSSTDFRVHPALLSVMPSPEPKSA
;
A
#
# COMPACT_ATOMS: atom_id res chain seq x y z
N MET A 1 10.40 -5.52 8.86
CA MET A 1 9.08 -6.13 9.03
C MET A 1 8.79 -7.02 7.83
N PRO A 2 8.42 -8.27 8.05
CA PRO A 2 8.18 -9.15 6.93
C PRO A 2 6.99 -8.68 6.10
N VAL A 3 7.14 -8.72 4.80
CA VAL A 3 6.07 -8.45 3.85
C VAL A 3 5.41 -9.79 3.51
N VAL A 4 4.10 -9.82 3.59
CA VAL A 4 3.32 -11.02 3.32
C VAL A 4 2.81 -10.96 1.89
N ALA A 5 3.04 -12.01 1.12
CA ALA A 5 2.54 -12.11 -0.24
C ALA A 5 1.02 -11.90 -0.29
N ALA A 6 0.56 -11.29 -1.36
CA ALA A 6 -0.84 -10.88 -1.49
C ALA A 6 -1.82 -12.05 -1.42
N ASP A 7 -1.36 -13.29 -1.64
CA ASP A 7 -2.16 -14.50 -1.64
C ASP A 7 -1.23 -15.69 -1.36
N PRO A 8 -1.51 -16.62 -0.50
CA PRO A 8 -2.70 -16.99 0.22
C PRO A 8 -2.83 -16.41 1.64
N LYS A 9 -2.00 -15.45 2.00
CA LYS A 9 -1.92 -14.95 3.38
C LYS A 9 -2.89 -13.80 3.70
N ARG A 10 -3.74 -13.41 2.75
CA ARG A 10 -4.82 -12.43 2.99
C ARG A 10 -5.70 -12.82 4.16
N GLY A 11 -6.03 -14.11 4.27
CA GLY A 11 -6.84 -14.61 5.37
C GLY A 11 -6.17 -14.40 6.74
N HIS A 12 -4.84 -14.53 6.79
CA HIS A 12 -4.09 -14.30 8.02
C HIS A 12 -4.10 -12.82 8.42
N LEU A 13 -3.84 -11.92 7.47
CA LEU A 13 -3.87 -10.47 7.71
C LEU A 13 -5.26 -10.02 8.14
N ARG A 14 -6.28 -10.54 7.50
CA ARG A 14 -7.66 -10.28 7.86
C ARG A 14 -7.96 -10.74 9.28
N SER A 15 -7.49 -11.93 9.68
CA SER A 15 -7.64 -12.43 11.05
C SER A 15 -6.98 -11.51 12.06
N VAL A 16 -5.85 -10.89 11.74
CA VAL A 16 -5.19 -9.92 12.61
C VAL A 16 -6.07 -8.70 12.83
N LEU A 17 -6.70 -8.17 11.79
CA LEU A 17 -7.64 -7.05 11.90
C LEU A 17 -8.83 -7.41 12.76
N GLU A 18 -9.41 -8.57 12.52
CA GLU A 18 -10.59 -9.05 13.23
C GLU A 18 -10.34 -9.23 14.74
N ARG A 19 -9.14 -9.63 15.12
CA ARG A 19 -8.77 -9.79 16.53
C ARG A 19 -8.50 -8.48 17.23
N ARG A 20 -8.09 -7.44 16.51
CA ARG A 20 -7.66 -6.20 17.13
C ARG A 20 -8.76 -5.21 17.36
N ARG A 21 -9.83 -5.25 16.58
CA ARG A 21 -10.87 -4.24 16.71
C ARG A 21 -12.14 -4.55 15.97
N GLY A 22 -13.20 -4.08 16.52
CA GLY A 22 -14.45 -3.67 15.90
C GLY A 22 -14.78 -4.27 14.57
N TYR A 23 -14.65 -5.54 14.53
CA TYR A 23 -15.10 -6.44 13.51
C TYR A 23 -16.40 -6.00 12.84
N GLU A 24 -17.24 -5.38 13.66
CA GLU A 24 -18.54 -4.86 13.25
C GLU A 24 -18.45 -3.65 12.32
N LEU A 25 -17.30 -2.96 12.31
CA LEU A 25 -17.07 -1.79 11.46
C LEU A 25 -16.53 -2.14 10.08
N LEU A 26 -15.97 -3.34 9.92
CA LEU A 26 -15.34 -3.77 8.68
C LEU A 26 -16.17 -4.87 8.01
N GLY A 27 -16.77 -4.58 6.89
CA GLY A 27 -17.35 -5.61 6.03
C GLY A 27 -16.29 -6.46 5.35
N ASP A 28 -16.68 -7.60 4.80
CA ASP A 28 -15.76 -8.53 4.14
C ASP A 28 -14.95 -7.88 3.00
N MET A 29 -15.59 -7.09 2.17
CA MET A 29 -14.94 -6.38 1.06
C MET A 29 -13.96 -5.32 1.55
N ASP A 30 -14.28 -4.67 2.65
CA ASP A 30 -13.48 -3.60 3.21
C ASP A 30 -12.17 -4.13 3.80
N GLY A 31 -12.22 -5.28 4.46
CA GLY A 31 -11.04 -5.94 4.97
C GLY A 31 -10.07 -6.35 3.84
N ASP A 32 -10.57 -6.85 2.73
CA ASP A 32 -9.76 -7.20 1.56
C ASP A 32 -9.12 -5.98 0.91
N SER A 33 -9.83 -4.87 0.82
CA SER A 33 -9.30 -3.61 0.28
C SER A 33 -8.16 -3.08 1.15
N ILE A 34 -8.33 -3.10 2.45
CA ILE A 34 -7.30 -2.68 3.41
C ILE A 34 -6.06 -3.57 3.27
N CYS A 35 -6.24 -4.88 3.19
CA CYS A 35 -5.14 -5.82 3.00
C CYS A 35 -4.38 -5.55 1.69
N ARG A 36 -5.11 -5.28 0.63
CA ARG A 36 -4.52 -4.97 -0.68
C ARG A 36 -3.68 -3.70 -0.63
N TYR A 37 -4.22 -2.61 -0.09
CA TYR A 37 -3.50 -1.33 0.00
C TYR A 37 -2.31 -1.39 0.95
N SER A 38 -2.32 -2.26 1.95
CA SER A 38 -1.19 -2.43 2.84
C SER A 38 0.02 -3.10 2.19
N GLY A 39 -0.20 -3.80 1.06
CA GLY A 39 0.84 -4.57 0.40
C GLY A 39 1.38 -5.73 1.23
N GLY A 40 0.71 -6.09 2.31
CA GLY A 40 1.16 -7.10 3.26
C GLY A 40 2.06 -6.56 4.36
N VAL A 41 2.25 -5.24 4.44
CA VAL A 41 3.02 -4.59 5.51
C VAL A 41 2.11 -4.44 6.73
N LEU A 42 2.41 -5.17 7.81
CA LEU A 42 1.54 -5.24 8.98
C LEU A 42 1.29 -3.87 9.61
N ARG A 43 2.31 -3.03 9.70
CA ARG A 43 2.17 -1.68 10.25
C ARG A 43 1.17 -0.85 9.44
N ASP A 44 1.26 -0.93 8.12
CA ASP A 44 0.37 -0.18 7.24
C ASP A 44 -1.05 -0.75 7.27
N LEU A 45 -1.19 -2.07 7.41
CA LEU A 45 -2.48 -2.72 7.59
C LEU A 45 -3.22 -2.16 8.80
N ILE A 46 -2.54 -2.09 9.93
CA ILE A 46 -3.11 -1.60 11.19
C ILE A 46 -3.43 -0.11 11.08
N SER A 47 -2.53 0.67 10.50
CA SER A 47 -2.75 2.11 10.30
C SER A 47 -3.94 2.38 9.39
N LEU A 48 -4.05 1.69 8.28
CA LEU A 48 -5.17 1.84 7.35
C LEU A 48 -6.50 1.50 8.01
N ALA A 49 -6.56 0.39 8.76
CA ALA A 49 -7.77 -0.01 9.45
C ALA A 49 -8.20 1.03 10.50
N ARG A 50 -7.26 1.51 11.29
CA ARG A 50 -7.52 2.54 12.30
C ARG A 50 -7.99 3.84 11.66
N ASP A 51 -7.27 4.30 10.67
CA ASP A 51 -7.54 5.59 10.04
C ASP A 51 -8.86 5.55 9.24
N ALA A 52 -9.18 4.41 8.60
CA ALA A 52 -10.46 4.23 7.93
C ALA A 52 -11.64 4.27 8.93
N ALA A 53 -11.46 3.68 10.10
CA ALA A 53 -12.48 3.74 11.15
C ALA A 53 -12.68 5.18 11.65
N VAL A 54 -11.62 5.95 11.78
CA VAL A 54 -11.69 7.37 12.17
C VAL A 54 -12.40 8.18 11.08
N GLU A 55 -12.05 7.97 9.81
CA GLU A 55 -12.72 8.63 8.68
C GLU A 55 -14.22 8.35 8.69
N ALA A 56 -14.60 7.09 8.84
CA ALA A 56 -16.02 6.70 8.89
C ALA A 56 -16.75 7.38 10.05
N TYR A 57 -16.13 7.42 11.22
CA TYR A 57 -16.70 8.08 12.38
C TYR A 57 -16.91 9.58 12.15
N ILE A 58 -15.92 10.26 11.61
CA ILE A 58 -16.00 11.69 11.31
C ILE A 58 -17.08 11.98 10.27
N ALA A 59 -17.20 11.12 9.26
CA ALA A 59 -18.20 11.27 8.21
C ALA A 59 -19.62 10.87 8.65
N GLY A 60 -19.76 10.29 9.82
CA GLY A 60 -21.07 9.84 10.35
C GLY A 60 -21.55 8.54 9.74
N HIS A 61 -20.64 7.72 9.20
CA HIS A 61 -20.98 6.41 8.64
C HIS A 61 -21.14 5.38 9.74
N ASP A 62 -22.11 4.49 9.62
CA ASP A 62 -22.34 3.39 10.57
C ASP A 62 -21.25 2.30 10.43
N SER A 63 -20.62 2.20 9.27
CA SER A 63 -19.53 1.29 9.01
C SER A 63 -18.54 1.92 8.04
N VAL A 64 -17.34 1.36 7.96
CA VAL A 64 -16.30 1.81 7.02
C VAL A 64 -16.78 1.57 5.59
N THR A 65 -16.71 2.60 4.76
CA THR A 65 -17.07 2.53 3.34
C THR A 65 -15.83 2.40 2.47
N SER A 66 -16.01 2.00 1.21
CA SER A 66 -14.92 1.96 0.23
C SER A 66 -14.26 3.32 0.07
N GLN A 67 -15.03 4.40 0.12
CA GLN A 67 -14.50 5.76 0.00
C GLN A 67 -13.61 6.12 1.21
N ASP A 68 -13.99 5.70 2.42
CA ASP A 68 -13.16 5.90 3.61
C ASP A 68 -11.80 5.23 3.44
N ILE A 69 -11.78 4.01 2.92
CA ILE A 69 -10.55 3.26 2.69
C ILE A 69 -9.70 3.92 1.59
N GLU A 70 -10.31 4.34 0.50
CA GLU A 70 -9.59 5.04 -0.57
C GLU A 70 -8.96 6.34 -0.06
N ASN A 71 -9.66 7.10 0.76
CA ASN A 71 -9.15 8.34 1.33
C ASN A 71 -7.90 8.10 2.17
N VAL A 72 -7.94 7.12 3.06
CA VAL A 72 -6.78 6.83 3.93
C VAL A 72 -5.64 6.16 3.16
N ALA A 73 -5.95 5.35 2.15
CA ALA A 73 -4.94 4.76 1.28
C ALA A 73 -4.21 5.84 0.47
N GLN A 74 -4.91 6.84 -0.02
CA GLN A 74 -4.31 8.00 -0.70
C GLN A 74 -3.41 8.80 0.25
N GLN A 75 -3.81 8.99 1.48
CA GLN A 75 -2.99 9.65 2.49
C GLN A 75 -1.71 8.87 2.76
N LEU A 76 -1.79 7.57 2.91
CA LEU A 76 -0.63 6.71 3.10
C LEU A 76 0.30 6.77 1.87
N GLY A 77 -0.26 6.65 0.68
CA GLY A 77 0.49 6.72 -0.57
C GLY A 77 1.18 8.07 -0.76
N THR A 78 0.50 9.16 -0.44
CA THR A 78 1.07 10.50 -0.48
C THR A 78 2.25 10.63 0.48
N GLY A 79 2.16 10.01 1.66
CA GLY A 79 3.27 9.94 2.61
C GLY A 79 4.49 9.23 2.01
N TYR A 80 4.29 8.14 1.32
CA TYR A 80 5.37 7.43 0.63
C TYR A 80 5.91 8.20 -0.58
N LEU A 81 5.07 8.99 -1.25
CA LEU A 81 5.48 9.78 -2.41
C LEU A 81 6.39 10.95 -2.02
N ARG A 82 6.25 11.47 -0.81
CA ARG A 82 7.06 12.58 -0.31
C ARG A 82 8.54 12.20 -0.31
N GLY A 83 9.36 13.13 -0.77
CA GLY A 83 10.80 12.95 -0.82
C GLY A 83 11.29 12.17 -2.02
N LEU A 84 10.41 11.69 -2.89
CA LEU A 84 10.79 11.04 -4.13
C LEU A 84 11.00 12.09 -5.23
N GLY A 85 12.19 12.07 -5.84
CA GLY A 85 12.49 12.88 -7.01
C GLY A 85 12.06 12.19 -8.30
N PRO A 86 12.22 12.90 -9.45
CA PRO A 86 11.85 12.37 -10.76
C PRO A 86 12.56 11.03 -11.09
N GLU A 87 13.80 10.87 -10.65
CA GLU A 87 14.58 9.67 -10.95
C GLU A 87 14.02 8.44 -10.22
N GLU A 88 13.65 8.59 -8.95
CA GLU A 88 13.05 7.50 -8.16
C GLU A 88 11.69 7.12 -8.74
N ILE A 89 10.90 8.10 -9.16
CA ILE A 89 9.60 7.87 -9.79
C ILE A 89 9.77 7.10 -11.10
N LYS A 90 10.80 7.40 -11.89
CA LYS A 90 11.11 6.63 -13.10
C LYS A 90 11.46 5.19 -12.78
N ILE A 91 12.23 4.95 -11.72
CA ILE A 91 12.58 3.61 -11.28
C ILE A 91 11.31 2.83 -10.91
N LEU A 92 10.38 3.46 -10.19
CA LEU A 92 9.13 2.83 -9.79
C LEU A 92 8.24 2.51 -11.01
N HIS A 93 8.14 3.43 -11.97
CA HIS A 93 7.40 3.17 -13.21
C HIS A 93 8.02 2.03 -14.01
N HIS A 94 9.34 2.00 -14.09
CA HIS A 94 10.06 0.93 -14.77
C HIS A 94 9.79 -0.43 -14.11
N LEU A 95 9.82 -0.48 -12.78
CA LEU A 95 9.51 -1.69 -12.04
C LEU A 95 8.08 -2.16 -12.32
N GLU A 96 7.12 -1.25 -12.31
CA GLU A 96 5.71 -1.60 -12.54
C GLU A 96 5.50 -2.18 -13.92
N LYS A 97 6.21 -1.65 -14.91
CA LYS A 97 6.09 -2.08 -16.31
C LYS A 97 6.86 -3.35 -16.62
N SER A 98 8.12 -3.45 -16.17
CA SER A 98 9.03 -4.55 -16.53
C SER A 98 9.08 -5.66 -15.50
N LYS A 99 8.62 -5.41 -14.28
CA LYS A 99 8.75 -6.31 -13.11
C LYS A 99 10.20 -6.64 -12.76
N SER A 100 11.15 -5.83 -13.25
CA SER A 100 12.58 -6.00 -13.04
C SER A 100 13.10 -4.96 -12.05
N PHE A 101 13.89 -5.39 -11.07
CA PHE A 101 14.43 -4.51 -10.04
C PHE A 101 15.85 -4.93 -9.66
N ASP A 102 16.80 -4.03 -9.83
CA ASP A 102 18.22 -4.28 -9.58
C ASP A 102 18.57 -3.85 -8.14
N VAL A 103 18.78 -4.83 -7.27
CA VAL A 103 19.12 -4.60 -5.85
C VAL A 103 20.58 -4.22 -5.63
N SER A 104 21.42 -4.22 -6.68
CA SER A 104 22.83 -3.83 -6.54
C SER A 104 23.03 -2.32 -6.45
N GLN A 105 22.04 -1.53 -6.85
CA GLN A 105 22.12 -0.07 -6.84
C GLN A 105 21.63 0.53 -5.54
N ALA A 106 22.41 1.45 -4.97
CA ALA A 106 22.10 2.07 -3.68
C ALA A 106 20.73 2.77 -3.64
N ALA A 107 20.37 3.48 -4.71
CA ALA A 107 19.06 4.14 -4.80
C ALA A 107 17.90 3.14 -4.74
N ASN A 108 18.07 1.96 -5.36
CA ASN A 108 17.07 0.91 -5.35
C ASN A 108 16.96 0.25 -3.96
N VAL A 109 18.09 0.03 -3.31
CA VAL A 109 18.10 -0.50 -1.93
C VAL A 109 17.34 0.46 -0.98
N GLU A 110 17.52 1.76 -1.14
CA GLU A 110 16.81 2.73 -0.33
C GLU A 110 15.29 2.65 -0.52
N LEU A 111 14.82 2.42 -1.75
CA LEU A 111 13.40 2.20 -2.03
C LEU A 111 12.85 0.97 -1.30
N LEU A 112 13.66 -0.10 -1.21
CA LEU A 112 13.28 -1.29 -0.42
C LEU A 112 13.25 -0.99 1.08
N VAL A 113 14.29 -0.35 1.61
CA VAL A 113 14.40 -0.04 3.05
C VAL A 113 13.25 0.87 3.49
N THR A 114 12.85 1.80 2.65
CA THR A 114 11.76 2.74 2.92
C THR A 114 10.38 2.20 2.58
N ARG A 115 10.29 0.95 2.14
CA ARG A 115 9.05 0.24 1.79
C ARG A 115 8.26 0.84 0.63
N ARG A 116 8.89 1.65 -0.18
CA ARG A 116 8.32 2.10 -1.45
C ARG A 116 8.29 0.99 -2.48
N VAL A 117 9.25 0.08 -2.39
CA VAL A 117 9.26 -1.18 -3.12
C VAL A 117 9.18 -2.32 -2.10
N LEU A 118 8.35 -3.31 -2.38
CA LEU A 118 8.15 -4.47 -1.52
C LEU A 118 8.75 -5.70 -2.18
N GLU A 119 9.50 -6.47 -1.41
CA GLU A 119 10.07 -7.74 -1.83
C GLU A 119 9.20 -8.89 -1.33
N TYR A 120 8.57 -9.62 -2.24
CA TYR A 120 7.77 -10.80 -1.91
C TYR A 120 8.58 -12.09 -2.06
N SER A 121 9.57 -12.07 -2.95
CA SER A 121 10.56 -13.14 -3.12
C SER A 121 11.81 -12.53 -3.76
N SER A 122 12.86 -13.34 -3.92
CA SER A 122 14.09 -12.88 -4.55
C SER A 122 13.90 -12.37 -5.98
N THR A 123 12.79 -12.70 -6.62
CA THR A 123 12.47 -12.32 -7.99
C THR A 123 11.15 -11.57 -8.13
N ASP A 124 10.43 -11.34 -7.04
CA ASP A 124 9.12 -10.66 -7.08
C ASP A 124 9.19 -9.37 -6.26
N PHE A 125 9.41 -8.28 -6.96
CA PHE A 125 9.41 -6.93 -6.39
C PHE A 125 8.24 -6.15 -6.95
N ARG A 126 7.58 -5.38 -6.09
CA ARG A 126 6.42 -4.58 -6.48
C ARG A 126 6.46 -3.21 -5.81
N VAL A 127 5.90 -2.21 -6.50
CA VAL A 127 5.66 -0.91 -5.89
C VAL A 127 4.59 -1.07 -4.81
N HIS A 128 4.78 -0.39 -3.67
CA HIS A 128 3.79 -0.42 -2.60
C HIS A 128 2.41 -0.02 -3.16
N PRO A 129 1.35 -0.79 -2.94
CA PRO A 129 0.06 -0.54 -3.57
C PRO A 129 -0.54 0.84 -3.25
N ALA A 130 -0.38 1.33 -2.02
CA ALA A 130 -0.86 2.66 -1.65
C ALA A 130 -0.10 3.76 -2.41
N LEU A 131 1.22 3.60 -2.58
CA LEU A 131 2.03 4.52 -3.37
C LEU A 131 1.63 4.47 -4.84
N LEU A 132 1.45 3.27 -5.39
CA LEU A 132 1.06 3.09 -6.78
C LEU A 132 -0.24 3.83 -7.10
N SER A 133 -1.19 3.85 -6.17
CA SER A 133 -2.48 4.51 -6.36
C SER A 133 -2.39 6.04 -6.51
N VAL A 134 -1.31 6.66 -6.04
CA VAL A 134 -1.12 8.12 -6.07
C VAL A 134 0.06 8.56 -6.93
N MET A 135 0.80 7.61 -7.51
CA MET A 135 1.93 7.96 -8.37
C MET A 135 1.45 8.77 -9.59
N PRO A 136 2.19 9.84 -9.94
CA PRO A 136 1.89 10.56 -11.16
C PRO A 136 2.04 9.64 -12.37
N SER A 137 1.17 9.79 -13.34
CA SER A 137 1.30 9.08 -14.61
C SER A 137 2.65 9.37 -15.23
N PRO A 138 3.27 8.40 -15.94
CA PRO A 138 4.46 8.71 -16.72
C PRO A 138 4.11 9.86 -17.65
N GLU A 139 4.94 10.91 -17.62
CA GLU A 139 4.67 12.10 -18.42
C GLU A 139 4.35 11.72 -19.86
N PRO A 140 3.25 12.26 -20.41
CA PRO A 140 3.07 12.15 -21.84
C PRO A 140 4.31 12.77 -22.46
N LYS A 141 5.00 12.01 -23.31
CA LYS A 141 6.11 12.54 -24.09
C LYS A 141 5.60 13.81 -24.75
N SER A 142 6.04 14.95 -24.26
CA SER A 142 5.74 16.20 -24.91
C SER A 142 6.24 16.08 -26.36
N ALA A 143 5.30 16.18 -27.23
CA ALA A 143 5.61 16.23 -28.65
C ALA A 143 6.51 17.42 -28.95
#